data_d91beab7cf8e6e56ef1af9b8c86b7b5e
#
_entry.id   d91beab7cf8e6e56ef1af9b8c86b7b5e
#
_cell.length_a   1.000
_cell.length_b   1.000
_cell.length_c   1.000
_cell.angle_alpha   90.00
_cell.angle_beta   90.00
_cell.angle_gamma   90.00
#
_symmetry.space_group_name_H-M   'P 1'
#
loop_
_entity.id
_entity.type
_entity.pdbx_description
1 polymer ?
#
loop_
_entity_poly.entity_id
_entity_poly.type
_entity_poly.pdbx_seq_one_letter_code
_entity_poly.pdbx_strand_id
1 'polypeptide(L)'
;MWYSLLTEFRKFKTILNNYDGNGVVDLRNHDFLGATTLLPLFNYMIKNNIYKYDPHPNIKDFCDRVLGKTDNKGTTIPFEELPKNISSEYFGDFPDKLRRLLTRYVDPEPYELLVYEMLSNIYDHSEFNNAFVLCQQYPRSKNKTTDICLIDDGISIPGNFEKEEFGFENDAEAILDAINGLSTKTEEGKYRGTGLNTATQISTLAYDEEILIASRKGVCHVKNNGAQLYTMRDNYLNGTFVSIRINNRSIEKLNKYYSKKKIIQKRRENFYILWI
;
A
#
# COMPACT_ATOMS: atom_id res chain seq x y z
N MET A 1 -11.48 5.50 -18.49
CA MET A 1 -12.22 4.69 -17.50
C MET A 1 -11.26 4.43 -16.34
N TRP A 2 -11.67 4.71 -15.08
CA TRP A 2 -10.81 4.48 -13.92
C TRP A 2 -11.16 3.15 -13.31
N TYR A 3 -10.16 2.28 -13.20
CA TYR A 3 -10.33 0.96 -12.61
C TYR A 3 -10.17 1.05 -11.09
N SER A 4 -10.91 0.25 -10.32
CA SER A 4 -10.68 0.08 -8.88
C SER A 4 -9.31 -0.54 -8.61
N LEU A 5 -8.79 -0.37 -7.39
CA LEU A 5 -7.53 -1.04 -6.98
C LEU A 5 -7.60 -2.56 -7.19
N LEU A 6 -8.76 -3.16 -6.90
CA LEU A 6 -8.97 -4.59 -7.13
C LEU A 6 -8.84 -4.97 -8.61
N THR A 7 -9.38 -4.14 -9.51
CA THR A 7 -9.29 -4.40 -10.96
C THR A 7 -7.84 -4.26 -11.43
N GLU A 8 -7.12 -3.24 -10.95
CA GLU A 8 -5.70 -3.08 -11.24
C GLU A 8 -4.87 -4.27 -10.71
N PHE A 9 -5.13 -4.73 -9.49
CA PHE A 9 -4.45 -5.89 -8.93
C PHE A 9 -4.76 -7.19 -9.70
N ARG A 10 -5.98 -7.34 -10.22
CA ARG A 10 -6.33 -8.46 -11.11
C ARG A 10 -5.56 -8.45 -12.42
N LYS A 11 -5.23 -7.27 -12.97
CA LYS A 11 -4.37 -7.19 -14.17
C LYS A 11 -2.99 -7.77 -13.89
N PHE A 12 -2.38 -7.47 -12.74
CA PHE A 12 -1.12 -8.08 -12.30
C PHE A 12 -1.20 -9.62 -12.36
N LYS A 13 -2.25 -10.21 -11.76
CA LYS A 13 -2.46 -11.67 -11.82
C LYS A 13 -2.61 -12.18 -13.24
N THR A 14 -3.39 -11.50 -14.08
CA THR A 14 -3.61 -11.90 -15.48
C THR A 14 -2.30 -11.88 -16.26
N ILE A 15 -1.46 -10.86 -16.04
CA ILE A 15 -0.15 -10.77 -16.68
C ILE A 15 0.73 -11.97 -16.29
N LEU A 16 0.78 -12.30 -14.99
CA LEU A 16 1.58 -13.44 -14.52
C LEU A 16 1.04 -14.78 -15.03
N ASN A 17 -0.27 -14.97 -15.08
CA ASN A 17 -0.86 -16.21 -15.61
C ASN A 17 -0.59 -16.42 -17.10
N ASN A 18 -0.38 -15.34 -17.85
CA ASN A 18 -0.04 -15.38 -19.27
C ASN A 18 1.48 -15.41 -19.53
N TYR A 19 2.30 -15.29 -18.49
CA TYR A 19 3.75 -15.37 -18.61
C TYR A 19 4.19 -16.81 -18.85
N ASP A 20 4.83 -17.07 -20.00
CA ASP A 20 5.23 -18.39 -20.47
C ASP A 20 6.64 -18.83 -20.03
N GLY A 21 7.30 -18.03 -19.19
CA GLY A 21 8.65 -18.36 -18.71
C GLY A 21 9.79 -18.00 -19.66
N ASN A 22 9.53 -17.35 -20.79
CA ASN A 22 10.54 -17.03 -21.82
C ASN A 22 11.50 -15.86 -21.43
N GLY A 23 11.39 -15.31 -20.24
CA GLY A 23 12.21 -14.21 -19.75
C GLY A 23 11.75 -12.81 -20.19
N VAL A 24 10.60 -12.70 -20.89
CA VAL A 24 10.01 -11.43 -21.33
C VAL A 24 8.56 -11.35 -20.89
N VAL A 25 8.19 -10.34 -20.09
CA VAL A 25 6.80 -10.11 -19.70
C VAL A 25 6.08 -9.33 -20.79
N ASP A 26 5.02 -9.91 -21.35
CA ASP A 26 4.21 -9.29 -22.40
C ASP A 26 3.16 -8.34 -21.81
N LEU A 27 3.29 -7.04 -22.10
CA LEU A 27 2.36 -5.98 -21.70
C LEU A 27 1.67 -5.31 -22.88
N ARG A 28 1.84 -5.84 -24.11
CA ARG A 28 1.32 -5.23 -25.34
C ARG A 28 -0.20 -5.09 -25.38
N ASN A 29 -0.92 -5.96 -24.66
CA ASN A 29 -2.38 -5.93 -24.58
C ASN A 29 -2.94 -4.99 -23.52
N HIS A 30 -2.07 -4.17 -22.87
CA HIS A 30 -2.44 -3.26 -21.80
C HIS A 30 -2.13 -1.82 -22.19
N ASP A 31 -3.12 -1.06 -22.59
CA ASP A 31 -3.01 0.38 -22.92
C ASP A 31 -2.92 1.29 -21.68
N PHE A 32 -3.25 0.76 -20.50
CA PHE A 32 -3.11 1.41 -19.20
C PHE A 32 -2.83 0.38 -18.09
N LEU A 33 -1.78 0.64 -17.31
CA LEU A 33 -1.44 -0.06 -16.06
C LEU A 33 -1.19 0.97 -14.96
N GLY A 34 -1.80 0.78 -13.79
CA GLY A 34 -1.60 1.63 -12.62
C GLY A 34 -0.44 1.17 -11.73
N ALA A 35 -0.08 2.00 -10.75
CA ALA A 35 0.94 1.66 -9.75
C ALA A 35 0.61 0.35 -9.02
N THR A 36 -0.66 0.10 -8.74
CA THR A 36 -1.18 -1.12 -8.10
C THR A 36 -0.91 -2.40 -8.91
N THR A 37 -0.79 -2.28 -10.24
CA THR A 37 -0.37 -3.39 -11.11
C THR A 37 1.14 -3.48 -11.18
N LEU A 38 1.83 -2.34 -11.37
CA LEU A 38 3.24 -2.31 -11.71
C LEU A 38 4.15 -2.65 -10.54
N LEU A 39 3.84 -2.21 -9.30
CA LEU A 39 4.70 -2.50 -8.16
C LEU A 39 4.85 -4.01 -7.91
N PRO A 40 3.77 -4.79 -7.73
CA PRO A 40 3.91 -6.23 -7.52
C PRO A 40 4.47 -6.95 -8.76
N LEU A 41 4.22 -6.45 -9.97
CA LEU A 41 4.77 -7.02 -11.20
C LEU A 41 6.30 -6.87 -11.25
N PHE A 42 6.81 -5.67 -11.04
CA PHE A 42 8.25 -5.43 -11.06
C PHE A 42 8.97 -6.12 -9.90
N ASN A 43 8.35 -6.17 -8.71
CA ASN A 43 8.88 -6.96 -7.60
C ASN A 43 8.96 -8.46 -7.98
N TYR A 44 7.94 -9.02 -8.60
CA TYR A 44 7.96 -10.39 -9.11
C TYR A 44 9.07 -10.60 -10.15
N MET A 45 9.22 -9.69 -11.09
CA MET A 45 10.25 -9.75 -12.12
C MET A 45 11.65 -9.75 -11.52
N ILE A 46 11.94 -8.86 -10.56
CA ILE A 46 13.24 -8.80 -9.88
C ILE A 46 13.53 -10.11 -9.16
N LYS A 47 12.58 -10.63 -8.38
CA LYS A 47 12.73 -11.89 -7.63
C LYS A 47 13.00 -13.11 -8.53
N ASN A 48 12.47 -13.09 -9.74
CA ASN A 48 12.62 -14.18 -10.70
C ASN A 48 13.71 -13.93 -11.76
N ASN A 49 14.54 -12.89 -11.59
CA ASN A 49 15.60 -12.49 -12.52
C ASN A 49 15.07 -12.23 -13.96
N ILE A 50 13.87 -11.66 -14.06
CA ILE A 50 13.25 -11.27 -15.34
C ILE A 50 13.53 -9.78 -15.54
N TYR A 51 14.36 -9.45 -16.53
CA TYR A 51 14.79 -8.06 -16.76
C TYR A 51 14.17 -7.44 -18.02
N LYS A 52 13.34 -8.18 -18.73
CA LYS A 52 12.74 -7.73 -19.99
C LYS A 52 11.22 -7.72 -19.91
N TYR A 53 10.63 -6.68 -20.47
CA TYR A 53 9.20 -6.59 -20.70
C TYR A 53 8.95 -5.91 -22.05
N ASP A 54 7.83 -6.26 -22.68
CA ASP A 54 7.40 -5.72 -23.98
C ASP A 54 6.12 -4.88 -23.77
N PRO A 55 6.22 -3.53 -23.63
CA PRO A 55 5.10 -2.70 -23.27
C PRO A 55 4.28 -2.27 -24.49
N HIS A 56 2.97 -2.10 -24.30
CA HIS A 56 2.16 -1.33 -25.26
C HIS A 56 2.74 0.10 -25.42
N PRO A 57 2.76 0.68 -26.64
CA PRO A 57 3.34 2.02 -26.86
C PRO A 57 2.82 3.10 -25.91
N ASN A 58 1.54 3.07 -25.56
CA ASN A 58 0.91 4.05 -24.69
C ASN A 58 1.42 4.04 -23.24
N ILE A 59 1.95 2.91 -22.75
CA ILE A 59 2.45 2.78 -21.37
C ILE A 59 3.97 2.73 -21.27
N LYS A 60 4.69 2.69 -22.39
CA LYS A 60 6.15 2.58 -22.39
C LYS A 60 6.82 3.68 -21.58
N ASP A 61 6.49 4.94 -21.86
CA ASP A 61 7.04 6.09 -21.12
C ASP A 61 6.67 6.07 -19.63
N PHE A 62 5.52 5.53 -19.29
CA PHE A 62 5.11 5.38 -17.90
C PHE A 62 5.92 4.28 -17.20
N CYS A 63 6.09 3.12 -17.81
CA CYS A 63 6.93 2.06 -17.28
C CYS A 63 8.39 2.53 -17.09
N ASP A 64 8.93 3.28 -18.06
CA ASP A 64 10.28 3.82 -17.97
C ASP A 64 10.42 4.84 -16.81
N ARG A 65 9.40 5.69 -16.56
CA ARG A 65 9.37 6.59 -15.39
C ARG A 65 9.28 5.83 -14.08
N VAL A 66 8.40 4.83 -14.01
CA VAL A 66 8.23 3.98 -12.82
C VAL A 66 9.53 3.28 -12.46
N LEU A 67 10.29 2.83 -13.44
CA LEU A 67 11.61 2.20 -13.24
C LEU A 67 12.77 3.22 -13.08
N GLY A 68 12.48 4.51 -12.98
CA GLY A 68 13.51 5.54 -12.81
C GLY A 68 14.42 5.75 -14.02
N LYS A 69 14.06 5.21 -15.20
CA LYS A 69 14.85 5.35 -16.43
C LYS A 69 14.71 6.69 -17.10
N THR A 70 13.63 7.43 -16.81
CA THR A 70 13.33 8.75 -17.34
C THR A 70 12.86 9.69 -16.25
N ASP A 71 12.89 11.01 -16.50
CA ASP A 71 12.42 12.02 -15.54
C ASP A 71 10.95 11.79 -15.16
N ASN A 72 10.68 11.85 -13.87
CA ASN A 72 9.36 11.55 -13.28
C ASN A 72 8.32 12.68 -13.41
N LYS A 73 8.70 13.83 -13.99
CA LYS A 73 7.83 15.02 -14.15
C LYS A 73 7.14 15.46 -12.86
N GLY A 74 7.63 15.01 -11.71
CA GLY A 74 7.10 15.31 -10.39
C GLY A 74 5.71 14.74 -10.09
N THR A 75 5.22 13.74 -10.84
CA THR A 75 3.95 13.05 -10.60
C THR A 75 4.16 11.61 -10.15
N THR A 76 5.40 11.16 -10.07
CA THR A 76 5.78 9.77 -9.76
C THR A 76 6.87 9.78 -8.70
N ILE A 77 6.73 8.99 -7.65
CA ILE A 77 7.86 8.45 -6.90
C ILE A 77 8.12 7.10 -7.56
N PRO A 78 9.29 6.90 -8.21
CA PRO A 78 9.55 5.69 -8.96
C PRO A 78 9.60 4.45 -8.05
N PHE A 79 9.67 3.28 -8.66
CA PHE A 79 9.96 2.02 -7.97
C PHE A 79 11.30 2.14 -7.24
N GLU A 80 11.24 2.13 -5.92
CA GLU A 80 12.34 2.49 -5.05
C GLU A 80 12.41 1.51 -3.88
N GLU A 81 13.60 1.01 -3.60
CA GLU A 81 13.83 0.10 -2.49
C GLU A 81 13.89 0.87 -1.16
N LEU A 82 13.21 0.35 -0.15
CA LEU A 82 13.30 0.86 1.22
C LEU A 82 14.60 0.37 1.87
N PRO A 83 15.37 1.26 2.51
CA PRO A 83 16.63 0.87 3.15
C PRO A 83 16.40 -0.13 4.29
N LYS A 84 17.20 -1.21 4.33
CA LYS A 84 17.02 -2.28 5.33
C LYS A 84 17.55 -1.92 6.73
N ASN A 85 18.56 -1.08 6.82
CA ASN A 85 19.36 -0.85 8.03
C ASN A 85 19.10 0.53 8.66
N ILE A 86 17.86 0.94 8.75
CA ILE A 86 17.49 2.19 9.43
C ILE A 86 16.51 1.90 10.56
N SER A 87 16.53 2.76 11.58
CA SER A 87 15.54 2.69 12.65
C SER A 87 14.14 2.96 12.10
N SER A 88 13.12 2.38 12.72
CA SER A 88 11.71 2.66 12.42
C SER A 88 11.31 4.14 12.57
N GLU A 89 12.19 4.98 13.07
CA GLU A 89 12.00 6.42 13.19
C GLU A 89 12.44 7.21 11.94
N TYR A 90 13.22 6.58 11.05
CA TYR A 90 13.74 7.24 9.85
C TYR A 90 13.64 6.34 8.61
N PHE A 91 12.64 6.57 7.80
CA PHE A 91 12.35 5.80 6.57
C PHE A 91 13.05 6.36 5.31
N GLY A 92 14.25 6.89 5.46
CA GLY A 92 14.99 7.52 4.37
C GLY A 92 14.34 8.84 3.91
N ASP A 93 14.46 9.15 2.62
CA ASP A 93 13.91 10.37 2.01
C ASP A 93 12.49 10.17 1.41
N PHE A 94 11.93 8.97 1.52
CA PHE A 94 10.61 8.64 0.98
C PHE A 94 9.48 9.50 1.59
N PRO A 95 9.40 9.73 2.92
CA PRO A 95 8.38 10.61 3.49
C PRO A 95 8.41 12.03 2.92
N ASP A 96 9.59 12.60 2.72
CA ASP A 96 9.74 13.94 2.14
C ASP A 96 9.36 13.98 0.65
N LYS A 97 9.68 12.94 -0.10
CA LYS A 97 9.23 12.78 -1.49
C LYS A 97 7.71 12.70 -1.57
N LEU A 98 7.10 11.92 -0.66
CA LEU A 98 5.65 11.77 -0.57
C LEU A 98 4.97 13.09 -0.22
N ARG A 99 5.47 13.82 0.78
CA ARG A 99 4.97 15.14 1.14
C ARG A 99 4.96 16.08 -0.06
N ARG A 100 6.08 16.18 -0.79
CA ARG A 100 6.17 17.02 -2.00
C ARG A 100 5.20 16.57 -3.10
N LEU A 101 4.98 15.26 -3.24
CA LEU A 101 4.03 14.72 -4.20
C LEU A 101 2.60 15.11 -3.84
N LEU A 102 2.19 14.91 -2.58
CA LEU A 102 0.82 15.10 -2.11
C LEU A 102 0.42 16.57 -2.01
N THR A 103 1.31 17.45 -1.53
CA THR A 103 1.06 18.90 -1.31
C THR A 103 0.49 19.61 -2.55
N ARG A 104 0.67 19.06 -3.74
CA ARG A 104 0.13 19.63 -4.98
C ARG A 104 -1.39 19.60 -5.07
N TYR A 105 -2.04 18.65 -4.39
CA TYR A 105 -3.47 18.38 -4.57
C TYR A 105 -4.22 18.10 -3.28
N VAL A 106 -3.54 17.72 -2.21
CA VAL A 106 -4.15 17.36 -0.93
C VAL A 106 -3.31 17.92 0.23
N ASP A 107 -3.93 18.03 1.42
CA ASP A 107 -3.20 18.20 2.65
C ASP A 107 -2.43 16.88 2.93
N PRO A 108 -1.10 16.90 3.00
CA PRO A 108 -0.32 15.67 3.16
C PRO A 108 -0.41 15.05 4.56
N GLU A 109 -0.64 15.84 5.62
CA GLU A 109 -0.53 15.42 7.02
C GLU A 109 -1.31 14.12 7.34
N PRO A 110 -2.57 13.94 6.94
CA PRO A 110 -3.31 12.71 7.21
C PRO A 110 -2.72 11.47 6.55
N TYR A 111 -2.21 11.65 5.35
CA TYR A 111 -1.68 10.54 4.54
C TYR A 111 -0.25 10.18 4.92
N GLU A 112 0.51 11.15 5.41
CA GLU A 112 1.83 10.90 5.99
C GLU A 112 1.72 10.01 7.21
N LEU A 113 0.77 10.29 8.12
CA LEU A 113 0.52 9.42 9.26
C LEU A 113 0.14 8.01 8.82
N LEU A 114 -0.74 7.88 7.82
CA LEU A 114 -1.15 6.61 7.27
C LEU A 114 0.04 5.82 6.71
N VAL A 115 0.88 6.47 5.90
CA VAL A 115 2.05 5.83 5.30
C VAL A 115 3.12 5.53 6.34
N TYR A 116 3.31 6.40 7.35
CA TYR A 116 4.19 6.14 8.48
C TYR A 116 3.81 4.83 9.19
N GLU A 117 2.53 4.62 9.48
CA GLU A 117 2.04 3.39 10.09
C GLU A 117 2.28 2.16 9.20
N MET A 118 2.13 2.29 7.86
CA MET A 118 2.42 1.19 6.95
C MET A 118 3.92 0.86 6.91
N LEU A 119 4.77 1.89 6.89
CA LEU A 119 6.23 1.72 6.96
C LEU A 119 6.64 1.08 8.30
N SER A 120 6.10 1.56 9.42
CA SER A 120 6.36 0.95 10.74
C SER A 120 5.99 -0.53 10.76
N ASN A 121 4.87 -0.92 10.14
CA ASN A 121 4.49 -2.32 10.03
C ASN A 121 5.52 -3.15 9.25
N ILE A 122 6.11 -2.59 8.18
CA ILE A 122 7.17 -3.26 7.42
C ILE A 122 8.41 -3.43 8.30
N TYR A 123 8.90 -2.37 8.94
CA TYR A 123 10.14 -2.42 9.73
C TYR A 123 10.01 -3.20 11.04
N ASP A 124 8.87 -3.10 11.70
CA ASP A 124 8.66 -3.70 13.03
C ASP A 124 8.20 -5.16 12.98
N HIS A 125 7.58 -5.58 11.87
CA HIS A 125 6.85 -6.86 11.84
C HIS A 125 7.17 -7.77 10.67
N SER A 126 7.68 -7.25 9.54
CA SER A 126 7.76 -8.11 8.36
C SER A 126 9.03 -8.97 8.30
N GLU A 127 10.09 -8.61 9.03
CA GLU A 127 11.39 -9.30 8.90
C GLU A 127 11.85 -9.38 7.44
N PHE A 128 11.60 -8.33 6.66
CA PHE A 128 11.79 -8.34 5.22
C PHE A 128 13.27 -8.41 4.82
N ASN A 129 13.51 -8.97 3.63
CA ASN A 129 14.79 -8.83 2.92
C ASN A 129 14.76 -7.68 1.94
N ASN A 130 13.65 -7.51 1.22
CA ASN A 130 13.45 -6.44 0.27
C ASN A 130 12.04 -5.85 0.47
N ALA A 131 11.96 -4.54 0.48
CA ALA A 131 10.71 -3.81 0.47
C ALA A 131 10.80 -2.64 -0.53
N PHE A 132 9.70 -2.37 -1.23
CA PHE A 132 9.67 -1.36 -2.28
C PHE A 132 8.45 -0.48 -2.15
N VAL A 133 8.58 0.76 -2.64
CA VAL A 133 7.51 1.73 -2.76
C VAL A 133 7.37 2.20 -4.20
N LEU A 134 6.17 2.63 -4.54
CA LEU A 134 5.83 3.29 -5.80
C LEU A 134 4.64 4.20 -5.58
N CYS A 135 4.75 5.48 -5.93
CA CYS A 135 3.61 6.39 -5.90
C CYS A 135 3.37 7.02 -7.27
N GLN A 136 2.10 7.13 -7.63
CA GLN A 136 1.70 7.74 -8.90
C GLN A 136 0.50 8.66 -8.72
N GLN A 137 0.66 9.93 -9.10
CA GLN A 137 -0.45 10.86 -9.26
C GLN A 137 -1.01 10.78 -10.68
N TYR A 138 -2.33 10.84 -10.77
CA TYR A 138 -3.07 10.85 -12.03
C TYR A 138 -3.83 12.20 -12.19
N PRO A 139 -3.13 13.28 -12.56
CA PRO A 139 -3.72 14.63 -12.59
C PRO A 139 -4.84 14.78 -13.63
N ARG A 140 -4.87 13.91 -14.64
CA ARG A 140 -5.93 13.89 -15.67
C ARG A 140 -7.14 13.07 -15.30
N SER A 141 -7.11 12.36 -14.16
CA SER A 141 -8.28 11.67 -13.64
C SER A 141 -9.35 12.66 -13.20
N LYS A 142 -10.61 12.27 -13.27
CA LYS A 142 -11.74 13.11 -12.84
C LYS A 142 -11.58 13.62 -11.41
N ASN A 143 -10.97 12.82 -10.56
CA ASN A 143 -10.80 13.07 -9.14
C ASN A 143 -9.35 13.42 -8.76
N LYS A 144 -8.43 13.51 -9.74
CA LYS A 144 -6.98 13.76 -9.52
C LYS A 144 -6.41 12.80 -8.45
N THR A 145 -6.60 11.51 -8.64
CA THR A 145 -6.22 10.48 -7.66
C THR A 145 -4.71 10.32 -7.56
N THR A 146 -4.26 9.83 -6.40
CA THR A 146 -2.90 9.38 -6.15
C THR A 146 -2.94 7.96 -5.62
N ASP A 147 -2.19 7.06 -6.23
CA ASP A 147 -1.96 5.71 -5.71
C ASP A 147 -0.62 5.70 -4.97
N ILE A 148 -0.63 5.17 -3.74
CA ILE A 148 0.55 4.91 -2.91
C ILE A 148 0.61 3.40 -2.74
N CYS A 149 1.69 2.78 -3.18
CA CYS A 149 1.88 1.34 -3.14
C CYS A 149 3.14 0.98 -2.38
N LEU A 150 3.04 -0.02 -1.50
CA LEU A 150 4.14 -0.59 -0.73
C LEU A 150 4.10 -2.11 -0.86
N ILE A 151 5.25 -2.76 -0.93
CA ILE A 151 5.37 -4.21 -0.94
C ILE A 151 6.61 -4.62 -0.16
N ASP A 152 6.50 -5.66 0.66
CA ASP A 152 7.62 -6.33 1.29
C ASP A 152 7.63 -7.83 0.95
N ASP A 153 8.75 -8.51 1.21
CA ASP A 153 8.92 -9.94 1.02
C ASP A 153 9.10 -10.72 2.33
N GLY A 154 8.73 -10.10 3.43
CA GLY A 154 8.94 -10.66 4.76
C GLY A 154 7.89 -11.67 5.21
N ILE A 155 7.77 -11.82 6.52
CA ILE A 155 6.68 -12.59 7.12
C ILE A 155 5.36 -11.90 6.78
N SER A 156 4.48 -12.59 6.13
CA SER A 156 3.16 -12.08 5.76
C SER A 156 2.28 -11.79 7.00
N ILE A 157 1.17 -11.08 6.84
CA ILE A 157 0.19 -10.90 7.92
C ILE A 157 -0.28 -12.26 8.47
N PRO A 158 -0.72 -13.24 7.64
CA PRO A 158 -1.04 -14.57 8.14
C PRO A 158 0.14 -15.27 8.81
N GLY A 159 1.37 -15.11 8.30
CA GLY A 159 2.56 -15.69 8.89
C GLY A 159 2.89 -15.13 10.27
N ASN A 160 2.65 -13.85 10.51
CA ASN A 160 2.76 -13.26 11.83
C ASN A 160 1.73 -13.84 12.81
N PHE A 161 0.50 -14.05 12.37
CA PHE A 161 -0.54 -14.66 13.20
C PHE A 161 -0.19 -16.10 13.54
N GLU A 162 0.32 -16.89 12.59
CA GLU A 162 0.82 -18.25 12.85
C GLU A 162 1.97 -18.26 13.87
N LYS A 163 2.93 -17.33 13.73
CA LYS A 163 4.08 -17.20 14.64
C LYS A 163 3.66 -16.93 16.09
N GLU A 164 2.60 -16.13 16.27
CA GLU A 164 2.05 -15.76 17.58
C GLU A 164 0.86 -16.66 18.01
N GLU A 165 0.66 -17.79 17.33
CA GLU A 165 -0.39 -18.77 17.62
C GLU A 165 -1.83 -18.22 17.57
N PHE A 166 -2.09 -17.15 16.82
CA PHE A 166 -3.43 -16.65 16.55
C PHE A 166 -4.12 -17.50 15.49
N GLY A 167 -5.29 -18.04 15.82
CA GLY A 167 -6.11 -18.77 14.87
C GLY A 167 -6.80 -17.86 13.87
N PHE A 168 -6.88 -18.28 12.59
CA PHE A 168 -7.68 -17.64 11.52
C PHE A 168 -8.17 -18.73 10.56
N GLU A 169 -9.27 -18.46 9.85
CA GLU A 169 -9.86 -19.47 8.93
C GLU A 169 -9.10 -19.55 7.60
N ASN A 170 -8.66 -18.39 7.08
CA ASN A 170 -7.92 -18.28 5.83
C ASN A 170 -7.13 -16.94 5.78
N ASP A 171 -6.19 -16.83 4.84
CA ASP A 171 -5.31 -15.66 4.74
C ASP A 171 -6.06 -14.32 4.59
N ALA A 172 -7.26 -14.30 3.99
CA ALA A 172 -8.04 -13.07 3.84
C ALA A 172 -8.71 -12.65 5.16
N GLU A 173 -9.14 -13.62 5.98
CA GLU A 173 -9.64 -13.37 7.35
C GLU A 173 -8.52 -12.82 8.25
N ALA A 174 -7.30 -13.38 8.19
CA ALA A 174 -6.17 -12.85 8.94
C ALA A 174 -5.89 -11.37 8.59
N ILE A 175 -6.02 -10.99 7.31
CA ILE A 175 -5.90 -9.56 6.91
C ILE A 175 -7.04 -8.73 7.51
N LEU A 176 -8.28 -9.23 7.49
CA LEU A 176 -9.43 -8.52 8.05
C LEU A 176 -9.29 -8.32 9.56
N ASP A 177 -8.82 -9.34 10.28
CA ASP A 177 -8.58 -9.29 11.72
C ASP A 177 -7.49 -8.26 12.07
N ALA A 178 -6.40 -8.21 11.29
CA ALA A 178 -5.38 -7.18 11.43
C ALA A 178 -5.94 -5.76 11.17
N ILE A 179 -6.81 -5.60 10.18
CA ILE A 179 -7.52 -4.33 9.90
C ILE A 179 -8.43 -3.94 11.07
N ASN A 180 -9.11 -4.90 11.68
CA ASN A 180 -10.01 -4.68 12.83
C ASN A 180 -9.25 -4.42 14.14
N GLY A 181 -7.92 -4.44 14.12
CA GLY A 181 -7.08 -4.08 15.25
C GLY A 181 -6.63 -5.26 16.10
N LEU A 182 -6.81 -6.50 15.63
CA LEU A 182 -6.14 -7.63 16.23
C LEU A 182 -4.64 -7.49 15.99
N SER A 183 -3.89 -7.27 17.08
CA SER A 183 -2.44 -7.07 17.02
C SER A 183 -1.72 -8.22 17.69
N THR A 184 -0.66 -8.70 17.05
CA THR A 184 0.24 -9.71 17.62
C THR A 184 1.16 -9.16 18.72
N LYS A 185 1.12 -7.86 19.04
CA LYS A 185 1.90 -7.28 20.14
C LYS A 185 1.15 -7.33 21.46
N THR A 186 1.53 -8.24 22.33
CA THR A 186 1.17 -8.31 23.75
C THR A 186 2.23 -7.60 24.59
N GLU A 187 2.29 -6.28 24.59
CA GLU A 187 2.92 -5.54 25.68
C GLU A 187 1.83 -4.92 26.54
N GLU A 188 1.81 -5.28 27.81
CA GLU A 188 0.90 -4.71 28.83
C GLU A 188 0.90 -3.18 28.75
N GLY A 189 -0.25 -2.61 28.43
CA GLY A 189 -0.52 -1.17 28.55
C GLY A 189 -0.24 -0.29 27.32
N LYS A 190 0.21 -0.82 26.16
CA LYS A 190 0.35 -0.02 24.94
C LYS A 190 -0.52 -0.58 23.82
N TYR A 191 -1.52 0.18 23.41
CA TYR A 191 -2.27 -0.02 22.18
C TYR A 191 -1.37 0.22 20.95
N ARG A 192 -0.45 -0.71 20.65
CA ARG A 192 0.27 -0.80 19.41
C ARG A 192 -0.45 -1.81 18.52
N GLY A 193 -0.82 -1.46 17.33
CA GLY A 193 -1.59 -2.28 16.40
C GLY A 193 -2.73 -1.49 15.74
N THR A 194 -2.69 -0.16 15.84
CA THR A 194 -3.74 0.72 15.28
C THR A 194 -3.48 1.10 13.82
N GLY A 195 -2.32 0.76 13.25
CA GLY A 195 -1.89 1.25 11.94
C GLY A 195 -2.81 0.86 10.79
N LEU A 196 -3.04 -0.42 10.58
CA LEU A 196 -3.97 -0.91 9.55
C LEU A 196 -5.42 -0.49 9.85
N ASN A 197 -5.82 -0.51 11.12
CA ASN A 197 -7.13 -0.03 11.54
C ASN A 197 -7.28 1.47 11.27
N THR A 198 -6.28 2.28 11.62
CA THR A 198 -6.28 3.73 11.34
C THR A 198 -6.32 4.00 9.83
N ALA A 199 -5.54 3.28 9.04
CA ALA A 199 -5.53 3.35 7.59
C ALA A 199 -6.92 3.09 7.01
N THR A 200 -7.55 2.02 7.44
CA THR A 200 -8.88 1.63 7.00
C THR A 200 -9.94 2.65 7.43
N GLN A 201 -9.87 3.14 8.66
CA GLN A 201 -10.79 4.18 9.13
C GLN A 201 -10.65 5.48 8.34
N ILE A 202 -9.43 5.89 7.98
CA ILE A 202 -9.19 7.08 7.15
C ILE A 202 -9.83 6.89 5.77
N SER A 203 -9.57 5.75 5.13
CA SER A 203 -10.11 5.46 3.79
C SER A 203 -11.62 5.27 3.77
N THR A 204 -12.22 4.78 4.85
CA THR A 204 -13.68 4.62 4.94
C THR A 204 -14.40 5.93 5.22
N LEU A 205 -13.72 6.92 5.78
CA LEU A 205 -14.29 8.24 6.07
C LEU A 205 -14.24 9.19 4.87
N ALA A 206 -13.36 8.92 3.92
CA ALA A 206 -13.19 9.71 2.72
C ALA A 206 -13.97 9.11 1.54
N TYR A 207 -14.66 9.94 0.76
CA TYR A 207 -15.41 9.50 -0.41
C TYR A 207 -14.50 8.97 -1.51
N ASP A 208 -14.81 7.79 -2.06
CA ASP A 208 -14.11 7.16 -3.17
C ASP A 208 -12.63 6.83 -2.92
N GLU A 209 -12.18 6.77 -1.68
CA GLU A 209 -10.87 6.20 -1.35
C GLU A 209 -10.97 4.68 -1.29
N GLU A 210 -9.86 4.04 -1.65
CA GLU A 210 -9.76 2.59 -1.65
C GLU A 210 -8.46 2.17 -0.97
N ILE A 211 -8.52 1.08 -0.19
CA ILE A 211 -7.33 0.32 0.22
C ILE A 211 -7.45 -1.10 -0.29
N LEU A 212 -6.35 -1.62 -0.81
CA LEU A 212 -6.21 -3.02 -1.14
C LEU A 212 -4.99 -3.56 -0.40
N ILE A 213 -5.19 -4.64 0.36
CA ILE A 213 -4.13 -5.36 1.04
C ILE A 213 -4.14 -6.78 0.50
N ALA A 214 -2.98 -7.26 0.06
CA ALA A 214 -2.79 -8.64 -0.34
C ALA A 214 -1.60 -9.23 0.42
N SER A 215 -1.80 -10.40 1.03
CA SER A 215 -0.77 -11.09 1.81
C SER A 215 -0.96 -12.59 1.68
N ARG A 216 0.08 -13.33 1.31
CA ARG A 216 0.00 -14.72 0.86
C ARG A 216 -1.10 -14.88 -0.22
N LYS A 217 -2.13 -15.70 0.05
CA LYS A 217 -3.26 -15.90 -0.86
C LYS A 217 -4.45 -14.98 -0.55
N GLY A 218 -4.44 -14.29 0.59
CA GLY A 218 -5.51 -13.39 0.99
C GLY A 218 -5.46 -12.06 0.28
N VAL A 219 -6.63 -11.51 -0.06
CA VAL A 219 -6.81 -10.14 -0.55
C VAL A 219 -8.00 -9.52 0.17
N CYS A 220 -7.78 -8.38 0.79
CA CYS A 220 -8.82 -7.54 1.35
C CYS A 220 -8.90 -6.22 0.58
N HIS A 221 -10.06 -5.90 0.04
CA HIS A 221 -10.34 -4.65 -0.65
C HIS A 221 -11.37 -3.85 0.13
N VAL A 222 -10.97 -2.72 0.66
CA VAL A 222 -11.82 -1.82 1.45
C VAL A 222 -12.23 -0.63 0.59
N LYS A 223 -13.53 -0.40 0.49
CA LYS A 223 -14.14 0.70 -0.24
C LYS A 223 -15.52 1.03 0.33
N ASN A 224 -15.87 2.32 0.39
CA ASN A 224 -17.22 2.78 0.76
C ASN A 224 -17.76 2.16 2.06
N ASN A 225 -16.95 2.15 3.12
CA ASN A 225 -17.29 1.58 4.44
C ASN A 225 -17.49 0.06 4.47
N GLY A 226 -17.03 -0.67 3.46
CA GLY A 226 -17.10 -2.12 3.43
C GLY A 226 -15.79 -2.77 3.02
N ALA A 227 -15.52 -3.95 3.56
CA ALA A 227 -14.42 -4.81 3.17
C ALA A 227 -14.95 -5.98 2.33
N GLN A 228 -14.23 -6.29 1.27
CA GLN A 228 -14.49 -7.46 0.42
C GLN A 228 -13.27 -8.37 0.46
N LEU A 229 -13.47 -9.63 0.79
CA LEU A 229 -12.43 -10.63 0.92
C LEU A 229 -12.37 -11.52 -0.32
N TYR A 230 -11.15 -11.82 -0.74
CA TYR A 230 -10.88 -12.69 -1.88
C TYR A 230 -9.72 -13.61 -1.57
N THR A 231 -9.72 -14.80 -2.16
CA THR A 231 -8.60 -15.73 -2.10
C THR A 231 -8.00 -15.91 -3.48
N MET A 232 -6.69 -15.73 -3.58
CA MET A 232 -5.96 -16.04 -4.81
C MET A 232 -5.75 -17.54 -4.91
N ARG A 233 -5.99 -18.12 -6.10
CA ARG A 233 -5.68 -19.53 -6.38
C ARG A 233 -4.20 -19.70 -6.75
N ASP A 234 -3.72 -18.76 -7.57
CA ASP A 234 -2.37 -18.73 -8.14
C ASP A 234 -1.66 -17.43 -7.73
N ASN A 235 -0.38 -17.28 -8.06
CA ASN A 235 0.42 -16.08 -7.83
C ASN A 235 0.51 -15.69 -6.36
N TYR A 236 1.15 -16.53 -5.60
CA TYR A 236 1.45 -16.33 -4.19
C TYR A 236 2.35 -15.12 -3.95
N LEU A 237 1.97 -14.27 -2.98
CA LEU A 237 2.79 -13.17 -2.47
C LEU A 237 3.45 -13.61 -1.16
N ASN A 238 4.77 -13.65 -1.12
CA ASN A 238 5.50 -14.12 0.07
C ASN A 238 5.32 -13.21 1.29
N GLY A 239 5.30 -11.89 1.09
CA GLY A 239 5.11 -10.88 2.14
C GLY A 239 3.74 -10.20 2.05
N THR A 240 3.74 -8.88 2.16
CA THR A 240 2.53 -8.06 2.13
C THR A 240 2.62 -6.97 1.08
N PHE A 241 1.55 -6.80 0.32
CA PHE A 241 1.34 -5.71 -0.63
C PHE A 241 0.18 -4.84 -0.15
N VAL A 242 0.41 -3.54 -0.07
CA VAL A 242 -0.60 -2.53 0.26
C VAL A 242 -0.68 -1.51 -0.85
N SER A 243 -1.88 -1.22 -1.31
CA SER A 243 -2.15 -0.11 -2.24
C SER A 243 -3.25 0.78 -1.68
N ILE A 244 -3.00 2.07 -1.65
CA ILE A 244 -3.89 3.09 -1.14
C ILE A 244 -4.18 4.07 -2.26
N ARG A 245 -5.46 4.31 -2.55
CA ARG A 245 -5.89 5.34 -3.50
C ARG A 245 -6.49 6.51 -2.78
N ILE A 246 -5.88 7.68 -2.94
CA ILE A 246 -6.30 8.95 -2.37
C ILE A 246 -7.05 9.75 -3.44
N ASN A 247 -8.12 10.42 -3.01
CA ASN A 247 -8.93 11.28 -3.86
C ASN A 247 -8.93 12.73 -3.33
N ASN A 248 -8.65 13.71 -4.18
CA ASN A 248 -8.59 15.12 -3.79
C ASN A 248 -9.86 15.72 -3.19
N ARG A 249 -11.01 15.07 -3.34
CA ARG A 249 -12.29 15.56 -2.81
C ARG A 249 -12.51 15.24 -1.33
N SER A 250 -11.59 14.54 -0.69
CA SER A 250 -11.76 13.97 0.67
C SER A 250 -11.34 14.90 1.80
N ILE A 251 -10.72 16.05 1.50
CA ILE A 251 -10.02 16.92 2.47
C ILE A 251 -10.91 17.40 3.62
N GLU A 252 -12.13 17.89 3.34
CA GLU A 252 -12.97 18.49 4.40
C GLU A 252 -13.38 17.48 5.48
N LYS A 253 -13.58 16.22 5.11
CA LYS A 253 -13.99 15.18 6.07
C LYS A 253 -12.82 14.64 6.87
N LEU A 254 -11.65 14.50 6.27
CA LEU A 254 -10.44 14.10 6.96
C LEU A 254 -10.02 15.14 7.99
N ASN A 255 -10.03 16.42 7.65
CA ASN A 255 -9.78 17.51 8.58
C ASN A 255 -10.76 17.51 9.77
N LYS A 256 -12.03 17.18 9.53
CA LYS A 256 -13.03 17.04 10.59
C LYS A 256 -12.79 15.82 11.49
N TYR A 257 -12.27 14.73 10.94
CA TYR A 257 -11.90 13.53 11.70
C TYR A 257 -10.68 13.80 12.59
N TYR A 258 -9.61 14.38 12.02
CA TYR A 258 -8.39 14.69 12.76
C TYR A 258 -8.60 15.79 13.80
N SER A 259 -9.41 16.81 13.51
CA SER A 259 -9.77 17.80 14.51
C SER A 259 -10.53 17.18 15.69
N LYS A 260 -11.41 16.20 15.45
CA LYS A 260 -12.06 15.42 16.51
C LYS A 260 -11.08 14.54 17.27
N LYS A 261 -10.13 13.88 16.57
CA LYS A 261 -9.10 13.03 17.20
C LYS A 261 -8.11 13.86 18.01
N LYS A 262 -7.68 15.03 17.51
CA LYS A 262 -6.89 16.02 18.28
C LYS A 262 -7.62 16.52 19.54
N ILE A 263 -8.94 16.74 19.47
CA ILE A 263 -9.75 17.12 20.63
C ILE A 263 -9.85 15.96 21.64
N ILE A 264 -9.99 14.72 21.17
CA ILE A 264 -10.01 13.52 22.02
C ILE A 264 -8.63 13.29 22.64
N GLN A 265 -7.56 13.48 21.88
CA GLN A 265 -6.19 13.39 22.34
C GLN A 265 -5.89 14.47 23.40
N LYS A 266 -6.26 15.74 23.14
CA LYS A 266 -6.14 16.85 24.10
C LYS A 266 -6.97 16.66 25.38
N ARG A 267 -8.12 15.98 25.30
CA ARG A 267 -8.90 15.56 26.47
C ARG A 267 -8.29 14.37 27.21
N ARG A 268 -7.47 13.52 26.52
CA ARG A 268 -6.72 12.41 27.13
C ARG A 268 -5.38 12.86 27.72
N GLU A 269 -4.78 13.93 27.21
CA GLU A 269 -3.55 14.54 27.76
C GLU A 269 -3.78 15.16 29.17
N ASN A 270 -5.03 15.44 29.56
CA ASN A 270 -5.41 15.73 30.93
C ASN A 270 -5.56 14.47 31.80
N PHE A 271 -5.40 13.27 31.23
CA PHE A 271 -5.23 11.99 31.89
C PHE A 271 -4.00 11.36 31.29
N TYR A 272 -2.85 11.59 31.90
CA TYR A 272 -1.53 11.06 31.53
C TYR A 272 -1.55 9.74 30.74
N ILE A 273 -1.46 9.80 29.43
CA ILE A 273 -0.98 8.71 28.56
C ILE A 273 -0.20 9.41 27.45
N LEU A 274 1.12 9.33 27.57
CA LEU A 274 2.08 9.71 26.53
C LEU A 274 1.90 8.84 25.28
N TRP A 275 1.66 9.52 24.17
CA TRP A 275 1.95 8.98 22.84
C TRP A 275 3.38 9.36 22.49
N ILE A 276 4.26 8.39 22.43
CA ILE A 276 5.55 8.47 21.77
C ILE A 276 5.46 7.57 20.56
#